data_eead170384a57a3f84e6212a6a1bebe0
#
_entry.id   eead170384a57a3f84e6212a6a1bebe0
#
_cell.length_a   1.000
_cell.length_b   1.000
_cell.length_c   1.000
_cell.angle_alpha   90.00
_cell.angle_beta   90.00
_cell.angle_gamma   90.00
#
_symmetry.space_group_name_H-M   'P 1'
#
loop_
_entity.id
_entity.type
_entity.pdbx_description
1 polymer ?
#
loop_
_entity_poly.entity_id
_entity_poly.type
_entity_poly.pdbx_seq_one_letter_code
_entity_poly.pdbx_strand_id
1 'polypeptide(L)'
;MKKKRLLPLGILAILVLAALIYTRPMTLEAMFGLDITQSEAVHAYSHTVFAEENQTPSVENAVWPRGEERTEELIELLSQQRFRRSLRNLLPWEETGYAPKNNLLLDAIFSFSDRQDCLYFESYFGRLNLSSTSSKSILCTTSNQEEFLQQVYDILSSDAP
;
A
#
# COMPACT_ATOMS: atom_id res chain seq x y z
N MET A 1 -27.96 -38.29 16.47
CA MET A 1 -27.19 -37.95 15.25
C MET A 1 -26.96 -36.44 15.00
N LYS A 2 -27.43 -35.49 15.82
CA LYS A 2 -27.31 -34.03 15.61
C LYS A 2 -25.95 -33.42 16.02
N LYS A 3 -25.21 -34.02 16.96
CA LYS A 3 -23.93 -33.47 17.48
C LYS A 3 -22.76 -33.45 16.46
N LYS A 4 -22.73 -34.36 15.48
CA LYS A 4 -21.66 -34.47 14.49
C LYS A 4 -21.65 -33.31 13.46
N ARG A 5 -22.75 -32.57 13.30
CA ARG A 5 -22.84 -31.42 12.36
C ARG A 5 -22.50 -30.07 12.99
N LEU A 6 -22.49 -29.97 14.31
CA LEU A 6 -22.20 -28.71 15.01
C LEU A 6 -20.71 -28.39 15.04
N LEU A 7 -19.83 -29.40 15.05
CA LEU A 7 -18.38 -29.20 15.07
C LEU A 7 -17.86 -28.46 13.81
N PRO A 8 -18.19 -28.90 12.56
CA PRO A 8 -17.73 -28.19 11.39
C PRO A 8 -18.30 -26.76 11.27
N LEU A 9 -19.54 -26.55 11.75
CA LEU A 9 -20.14 -25.23 11.76
C LEU A 9 -19.39 -24.24 12.70
N GLY A 10 -18.99 -24.75 13.88
CA GLY A 10 -18.20 -23.98 14.84
C GLY A 10 -16.82 -23.60 14.28
N ILE A 11 -16.14 -24.55 13.63
CA ILE A 11 -14.85 -24.29 12.99
C ILE A 11 -15.00 -23.24 11.89
N LEU A 12 -16.02 -23.36 11.02
CA LEU A 12 -16.28 -22.39 9.97
C LEU A 12 -16.54 -21.00 10.55
N ALA A 13 -17.32 -20.88 11.62
CA ALA A 13 -17.60 -19.60 12.26
C ALA A 13 -16.30 -18.94 12.81
N ILE A 14 -15.41 -19.73 13.41
CA ILE A 14 -14.10 -19.26 13.89
C ILE A 14 -13.24 -18.77 12.71
N LEU A 15 -13.19 -19.51 11.61
CA LEU A 15 -12.41 -19.11 10.43
C LEU A 15 -12.94 -17.83 9.81
N VAL A 16 -14.27 -17.67 9.72
CA VAL A 16 -14.89 -16.43 9.22
C VAL A 16 -14.56 -15.27 10.14
N LEU A 17 -14.67 -15.45 11.47
CA LEU A 17 -14.34 -14.41 12.43
C LEU A 17 -12.86 -14.01 12.35
N ALA A 18 -11.96 -14.98 12.24
CA ALA A 18 -10.53 -14.73 12.06
C ALA A 18 -10.24 -13.96 10.77
N ALA A 19 -10.90 -14.31 9.66
CA ALA A 19 -10.78 -13.58 8.40
C ALA A 19 -11.29 -12.14 8.51
N LEU A 20 -12.41 -11.90 9.18
CA LEU A 20 -12.95 -10.55 9.41
C LEU A 20 -12.02 -9.70 10.28
N ILE A 21 -11.44 -10.27 11.32
CA ILE A 21 -10.46 -9.58 12.17
C ILE A 21 -9.20 -9.25 11.38
N TYR A 22 -8.70 -10.19 10.57
CA TYR A 22 -7.49 -10.02 9.77
C TYR A 22 -7.66 -8.94 8.70
N THR A 23 -8.83 -8.89 8.05
CA THR A 23 -9.13 -7.94 6.95
C THR A 23 -9.78 -6.63 7.42
N ARG A 24 -9.83 -6.38 8.73
CA ARG A 24 -10.39 -5.13 9.25
C ARG A 24 -9.63 -3.91 8.72
N PRO A 25 -10.33 -2.79 8.47
CA PRO A 25 -9.67 -1.55 8.06
C PRO A 25 -8.75 -1.01 9.16
N MET A 26 -7.52 -0.67 8.83
CA MET A 26 -6.50 -0.17 9.76
C MET A 26 -5.77 1.02 9.15
N THR A 27 -5.26 1.94 9.97
CA THR A 27 -4.29 2.96 9.55
C THR A 27 -2.92 2.33 9.33
N LEU A 28 -2.02 3.04 8.66
CA LEU A 28 -0.61 2.64 8.52
C LEU A 28 0.06 2.48 9.88
N GLU A 29 -0.18 3.42 10.80
CA GLU A 29 0.33 3.34 12.16
C GLU A 29 -0.12 2.05 12.88
N ALA A 30 -1.41 1.70 12.79
CA ALA A 30 -1.93 0.48 13.39
C ALA A 30 -1.42 -0.80 12.73
N MET A 31 -0.96 -0.73 11.47
CA MET A 31 -0.41 -1.88 10.74
C MET A 31 1.08 -2.11 11.00
N PHE A 32 1.86 -1.04 11.12
CA PHE A 32 3.33 -1.08 11.14
C PHE A 32 3.94 -0.49 12.42
N GLY A 33 3.16 0.19 13.25
CA GLY A 33 3.66 0.92 14.42
C GLY A 33 4.46 2.18 14.05
N LEU A 34 4.35 2.64 12.80
CA LEU A 34 5.03 3.82 12.26
C LEU A 34 4.01 4.91 11.96
N ASP A 35 4.13 6.04 12.63
CA ASP A 35 3.33 7.23 12.38
C ASP A 35 3.96 8.05 11.26
N ILE A 36 3.37 8.00 10.07
CA ILE A 36 3.91 8.71 8.89
C ILE A 36 3.93 10.22 9.06
N THR A 37 3.15 10.78 10.00
CA THR A 37 3.19 12.22 10.30
C THR A 37 4.50 12.63 10.96
N GLN A 38 5.30 11.69 11.44
CA GLN A 38 6.62 11.89 12.03
C GLN A 38 7.76 11.64 11.04
N SER A 39 7.45 11.33 9.76
CA SER A 39 8.49 11.15 8.75
C SER A 39 9.20 12.47 8.45
N GLU A 40 10.52 12.43 8.20
CA GLU A 40 11.31 13.64 7.89
C GLU A 40 11.36 13.95 6.40
N ALA A 41 11.29 12.92 5.58
CA ALA A 41 11.31 13.08 4.14
C ALA A 41 10.54 11.95 3.45
N VAL A 42 10.06 12.23 2.26
CA VAL A 42 9.47 11.26 1.34
C VAL A 42 10.38 11.16 0.12
N HIS A 43 10.84 9.94 -0.15
CA HIS A 43 11.49 9.61 -1.41
C HIS A 43 10.41 9.05 -2.34
N ALA A 44 10.06 9.79 -3.35
CA ALA A 44 9.01 9.43 -4.26
C ALA A 44 9.57 9.00 -5.62
N TYR A 45 8.99 7.94 -6.16
CA TYR A 45 9.29 7.42 -7.47
C TYR A 45 7.98 7.23 -8.21
N SER A 46 7.78 7.91 -9.32
CA SER A 46 6.68 7.63 -10.22
C SER A 46 7.19 7.04 -11.52
N HIS A 47 6.64 5.92 -11.90
CA HIS A 47 6.95 5.28 -13.18
C HIS A 47 5.66 5.13 -13.97
N THR A 48 5.60 5.69 -15.15
CA THR A 48 4.57 5.34 -16.11
C THR A 48 5.15 4.28 -17.05
N VAL A 49 4.76 3.04 -16.86
CA VAL A 49 5.13 1.96 -17.79
C VAL A 49 4.10 1.95 -18.91
N PHE A 50 4.46 2.44 -20.09
CA PHE A 50 3.60 2.36 -21.26
C PHE A 50 3.61 0.94 -21.85
N ALA A 51 2.43 0.48 -22.28
CA ALA A 51 2.27 -0.84 -22.92
C ALA A 51 2.86 -0.94 -24.33
N GLU A 52 3.45 0.12 -24.86
CA GLU A 52 4.07 0.16 -26.18
C GLU A 52 5.55 -0.18 -26.07
N GLU A 53 5.99 -1.18 -26.86
CA GLU A 53 7.31 -1.83 -26.82
C GLU A 53 8.55 -0.91 -26.99
N ASN A 54 8.38 0.39 -27.22
CA ASN A 54 9.49 1.29 -27.54
C ASN A 54 9.58 2.56 -26.70
N GLN A 55 8.82 2.68 -25.60
CA GLN A 55 8.92 3.86 -24.75
C GLN A 55 9.71 3.52 -23.49
N THR A 56 10.79 4.25 -23.27
CA THR A 56 11.56 4.18 -22.02
C THR A 56 10.68 4.74 -20.90
N PRO A 57 10.47 4.01 -19.80
CA PRO A 57 9.73 4.57 -18.68
C PRO A 57 10.43 5.82 -18.15
N SER A 58 9.69 6.91 -18.01
CA SER A 58 10.21 8.07 -17.32
C SER A 58 10.23 7.77 -15.84
N VAL A 59 11.40 7.83 -15.24
CA VAL A 59 11.60 7.68 -13.81
C VAL A 59 11.87 9.06 -13.25
N GLU A 60 10.92 9.62 -12.52
CA GLU A 60 11.16 10.81 -11.73
C GLU A 60 11.50 10.39 -10.31
N ASN A 61 12.74 10.62 -9.91
CA ASN A 61 13.20 10.43 -8.54
C ASN A 61 13.21 11.80 -7.86
N ALA A 62 12.43 11.95 -6.82
CA ALA A 62 12.42 13.16 -6.02
C ALA A 62 12.56 12.84 -4.54
N VAL A 63 13.24 13.71 -3.82
CA VAL A 63 13.31 13.67 -2.35
C VAL A 63 12.65 14.94 -1.85
N TRP A 64 11.56 14.77 -1.14
CA TRP A 64 10.78 15.90 -0.62
C TRP A 64 10.92 15.97 0.90
N PRO A 65 11.54 17.02 1.43
CA PRO A 65 11.66 17.21 2.87
C PRO A 65 10.32 17.59 3.48
N ARG A 66 10.23 17.46 4.80
CA ARG A 66 9.10 18.01 5.57
C ARG A 66 8.97 19.50 5.35
N GLY A 67 7.70 19.97 5.32
CA GLY A 67 7.37 21.38 5.05
C GLY A 67 7.22 21.72 3.58
N GLU A 68 7.54 20.81 2.69
CA GLU A 68 7.17 20.92 1.28
C GLU A 68 5.68 20.55 1.10
N GLU A 69 4.94 21.36 0.34
CA GLU A 69 3.49 21.22 0.17
C GLU A 69 3.08 19.78 -0.22
N ARG A 70 3.78 19.21 -1.19
CA ARG A 70 3.53 17.84 -1.68
C ARG A 70 3.76 16.78 -0.60
N THR A 71 4.79 16.95 0.21
CA THR A 71 5.10 16.03 1.31
C THR A 71 3.95 16.02 2.32
N GLU A 72 3.48 17.21 2.70
CA GLU A 72 2.40 17.35 3.66
C GLU A 72 1.08 16.81 3.09
N GLU A 73 0.78 17.09 1.83
CA GLU A 73 -0.42 16.59 1.16
C GLU A 73 -0.42 15.06 1.06
N LEU A 74 0.71 14.45 0.67
CA LEU A 74 0.85 13.00 0.60
C LEU A 74 0.74 12.35 1.98
N ILE A 75 1.37 12.91 3.00
CA ILE A 75 1.28 12.43 4.38
C ILE A 75 -0.15 12.54 4.87
N GLU A 76 -0.83 13.66 4.64
CA GLU A 76 -2.23 13.85 5.03
C GLU A 76 -3.12 12.82 4.36
N LEU A 77 -3.02 12.66 3.05
CA LEU A 77 -3.80 11.69 2.27
C LEU A 77 -3.62 10.27 2.83
N LEU A 78 -2.39 9.83 3.04
CA LEU A 78 -2.09 8.48 3.52
C LEU A 78 -2.45 8.28 4.99
N SER A 79 -2.32 9.30 5.85
CA SER A 79 -2.66 9.21 7.27
C SER A 79 -4.16 9.02 7.52
N GLN A 80 -4.98 9.62 6.66
CA GLN A 80 -6.44 9.51 6.73
C GLN A 80 -6.97 8.22 6.13
N GLN A 81 -6.16 7.55 5.29
CA GLN A 81 -6.59 6.37 4.57
C GLN A 81 -6.67 5.13 5.47
N ARG A 82 -7.65 4.27 5.16
CA ARG A 82 -7.85 2.98 5.82
C ARG A 82 -7.51 1.85 4.84
N PHE A 83 -6.60 1.00 5.25
CA PHE A 83 -6.12 -0.13 4.46
C PHE A 83 -6.63 -1.44 5.03
N ARG A 84 -6.98 -2.38 4.16
CA ARG A 84 -7.40 -3.74 4.52
C ARG A 84 -6.37 -4.72 4.01
N ARG A 85 -5.90 -5.61 4.87
CA ARG A 85 -5.02 -6.71 4.47
C ARG A 85 -5.78 -7.68 3.56
N SER A 86 -5.17 -8.06 2.45
CA SER A 86 -5.73 -9.08 1.57
C SER A 86 -5.58 -10.47 2.20
N LEU A 87 -6.60 -11.33 2.07
CA LEU A 87 -6.50 -12.74 2.45
C LEU A 87 -5.46 -13.50 1.62
N ARG A 88 -5.06 -12.97 0.46
CA ARG A 88 -3.96 -13.52 -0.34
C ARG A 88 -2.64 -13.58 0.43
N ASN A 89 -2.40 -12.69 1.38
CA ASN A 89 -1.20 -12.73 2.22
C ASN A 89 -1.07 -14.01 3.06
N LEU A 90 -2.15 -14.78 3.22
CA LEU A 90 -2.17 -16.05 3.94
C LEU A 90 -1.85 -17.25 3.05
N LEU A 91 -1.78 -17.05 1.73
CA LEU A 91 -1.52 -18.11 0.77
C LEU A 91 -0.12 -17.93 0.19
N PRO A 92 0.65 -19.02 -0.05
CA PRO A 92 1.83 -18.95 -0.87
C PRO A 92 1.38 -18.56 -2.29
N TRP A 93 1.69 -17.35 -2.71
CA TRP A 93 1.37 -16.90 -4.05
C TRP A 93 2.66 -16.65 -4.83
N GLU A 94 2.72 -17.21 -6.01
CA GLU A 94 3.73 -16.86 -7.00
C GLU A 94 3.26 -15.56 -7.66
N GLU A 95 4.19 -14.66 -7.92
CA GLU A 95 3.96 -13.49 -8.76
C GLU A 95 3.65 -13.96 -10.17
N THR A 96 2.41 -14.33 -10.42
CA THR A 96 1.97 -14.56 -11.79
C THR A 96 1.93 -13.20 -12.47
N GLY A 97 2.82 -13.01 -13.44
CA GLY A 97 2.93 -11.79 -14.23
C GLY A 97 1.62 -11.45 -14.93
N TYR A 98 0.79 -10.72 -14.22
CA TYR A 98 -0.42 -10.14 -14.78
C TYR A 98 -0.06 -8.75 -15.27
N ALA A 99 -0.05 -8.55 -16.58
CA ALA A 99 0.14 -7.25 -17.21
C ALA A 99 -1.24 -6.57 -17.36
N PRO A 100 -1.60 -5.60 -16.53
CA PRO A 100 -2.85 -4.85 -16.70
C PRO A 100 -2.70 -3.77 -17.76
N LYS A 101 -3.82 -3.32 -18.26
CA LYS A 101 -3.90 -2.33 -19.34
C LYS A 101 -3.42 -0.93 -19.00
N ASN A 102 -3.32 -0.59 -17.71
CA ASN A 102 -2.79 0.69 -17.22
C ASN A 102 -1.65 0.40 -16.25
N ASN A 103 -0.43 0.64 -16.72
CA ASN A 103 0.79 0.31 -16.00
C ASN A 103 1.29 1.53 -15.20
N LEU A 104 0.53 1.94 -14.20
CA LEU A 104 0.98 2.97 -13.27
C LEU A 104 1.73 2.30 -12.12
N LEU A 105 3.01 2.61 -12.00
CA LEU A 105 3.85 2.24 -10.87
C LEU A 105 4.06 3.48 -10.01
N LEU A 106 3.69 3.40 -8.75
CA LEU A 106 3.86 4.44 -7.76
C LEU A 106 4.63 3.87 -6.58
N ASP A 107 5.75 4.46 -6.27
CA ASP A 107 6.55 4.09 -5.11
C ASP A 107 6.81 5.33 -4.26
N ALA A 108 6.58 5.24 -2.97
CA ALA A 108 6.97 6.25 -2.01
C ALA A 108 7.59 5.60 -0.78
N ILE A 109 8.72 6.14 -0.34
CA ILE A 109 9.46 5.68 0.84
C ILE A 109 9.47 6.81 1.87
N PHE A 110 8.84 6.57 3.00
CA PHE A 110 8.83 7.48 4.13
C PHE A 110 10.00 7.14 5.05
N SER A 111 10.92 8.08 5.26
CA SER A 111 12.08 7.92 6.13
C SER A 111 11.86 8.63 7.46
N PHE A 112 12.35 8.02 8.54
CA PHE A 112 12.25 8.52 9.91
C PHE A 112 13.65 8.68 10.50
N SER A 113 13.99 9.85 11.03
CA SER A 113 15.35 10.15 11.49
C SER A 113 15.78 9.44 12.76
N ASP A 114 14.81 9.18 13.64
CA ASP A 114 15.04 8.54 14.93
C ASP A 114 15.11 7.01 14.85
N ARG A 115 14.76 6.46 13.67
CA ARG A 115 14.67 5.03 13.41
C ARG A 115 15.31 4.69 12.08
N GLN A 116 16.00 3.57 12.04
CA GLN A 116 16.44 2.98 10.76
C GLN A 116 15.27 2.34 9.99
N ASP A 117 14.05 2.61 10.43
CA ASP A 117 12.85 2.09 9.81
C ASP A 117 12.35 3.04 8.70
N CYS A 118 11.97 2.47 7.59
CA CYS A 118 11.27 3.14 6.52
C CYS A 118 9.92 2.46 6.30
N LEU A 119 8.93 3.23 5.89
CA LEU A 119 7.68 2.71 5.37
C LEU A 119 7.71 2.79 3.86
N TYR A 120 7.42 1.69 3.19
CA TYR A 120 7.35 1.57 1.74
C TYR A 120 5.90 1.47 1.31
N PHE A 121 5.52 2.38 0.43
CA PHE A 121 4.25 2.38 -0.26
C PHE A 121 4.53 2.05 -1.73
N GLU A 122 3.99 0.96 -2.22
CA GLU A 122 4.18 0.50 -3.59
C GLU A 122 2.83 0.21 -4.22
N SER A 123 2.54 0.82 -5.34
CA SER A 123 1.42 0.44 -6.18
C SER A 123 1.91 -0.17 -7.47
N TYR A 124 1.62 -1.44 -7.65
CA TYR A 124 2.04 -2.19 -8.80
C TYR A 124 0.83 -2.82 -9.49
N PHE A 125 0.56 -2.41 -10.73
CA PHE A 125 -0.54 -2.97 -11.52
C PHE A 125 -1.91 -2.96 -10.81
N GLY A 126 -2.27 -1.86 -10.19
CA GLY A 126 -3.50 -1.74 -9.43
C GLY A 126 -3.51 -2.56 -8.14
N ARG A 127 -2.37 -3.12 -7.74
CA ARG A 127 -2.16 -3.76 -6.44
C ARG A 127 -1.42 -2.78 -5.55
N LEU A 128 -1.83 -2.73 -4.31
CA LEU A 128 -1.20 -1.90 -3.30
C LEU A 128 -0.44 -2.78 -2.33
N ASN A 129 0.87 -2.62 -2.30
CA ASN A 129 1.76 -3.27 -1.35
C ASN A 129 2.27 -2.25 -0.34
N LEU A 130 2.23 -2.63 0.91
CA LEU A 130 2.77 -1.85 2.02
C LEU A 130 3.79 -2.69 2.78
N SER A 131 4.94 -2.12 3.08
CA SER A 131 5.95 -2.79 3.89
C SER A 131 6.71 -1.79 4.76
N SER A 132 7.43 -2.29 5.75
CA SER A 132 8.42 -1.50 6.48
C SER A 132 9.75 -2.26 6.50
N THR A 133 10.82 -1.60 6.87
CA THR A 133 12.14 -2.24 7.00
C THR A 133 12.09 -3.46 7.91
N SER A 134 11.26 -3.42 8.94
CA SER A 134 11.10 -4.49 9.93
C SER A 134 10.02 -5.51 9.59
N SER A 135 9.22 -5.30 8.54
CA SER A 135 8.08 -6.16 8.20
C SER A 135 8.13 -6.64 6.73
N LYS A 136 7.49 -7.78 6.50
CA LYS A 136 7.28 -8.27 5.14
C LYS A 136 6.27 -7.39 4.40
N SER A 137 6.37 -7.39 3.07
CA SER A 137 5.38 -6.77 2.20
C SER A 137 3.99 -7.37 2.41
N ILE A 138 3.00 -6.51 2.52
CA ILE A 138 1.60 -6.85 2.78
C ILE A 138 0.77 -6.31 1.63
N LEU A 139 0.13 -7.21 0.89
CA LEU A 139 -0.85 -6.83 -0.12
C LEU A 139 -2.09 -6.26 0.58
N CYS A 140 -2.45 -5.04 0.22
CA CYS A 140 -3.55 -4.30 0.80
C CYS A 140 -4.57 -3.90 -0.26
N THR A 141 -5.74 -3.49 0.21
CA THR A 141 -6.76 -2.79 -0.57
C THR A 141 -7.28 -1.62 0.25
N THR A 142 -7.84 -0.63 -0.42
CA THR A 142 -8.51 0.50 0.22
C THR A 142 -9.87 0.76 -0.44
N SER A 143 -10.71 1.54 0.22
CA SER A 143 -11.96 2.01 -0.38
C SER A 143 -11.62 2.96 -1.53
N ASN A 144 -12.36 2.87 -2.66
CA ASN A 144 -12.12 3.68 -3.85
C ASN A 144 -10.65 3.66 -4.31
N GLN A 145 -10.05 2.47 -4.39
CA GLN A 145 -8.62 2.30 -4.62
C GLN A 145 -8.13 3.01 -5.89
N GLU A 146 -8.91 3.01 -6.96
CA GLU A 146 -8.54 3.70 -8.21
C GLU A 146 -8.46 5.21 -8.03
N GLU A 147 -9.46 5.81 -7.38
CA GLU A 147 -9.48 7.25 -7.07
C GLU A 147 -8.34 7.62 -6.12
N PHE A 148 -8.10 6.82 -5.09
CA PHE A 148 -7.01 7.02 -4.15
C PHE A 148 -5.64 6.95 -4.87
N LEU A 149 -5.40 5.97 -5.71
CA LEU A 149 -4.16 5.85 -6.47
C LEU A 149 -3.98 6.99 -7.46
N GLN A 150 -5.08 7.49 -8.05
CA GLN A 150 -5.03 8.66 -8.92
C GLN A 150 -4.62 9.91 -8.14
N GLN A 151 -5.17 10.13 -6.94
CA GLN A 151 -4.77 11.24 -6.07
C GLN A 151 -3.27 11.16 -5.69
N VAL A 152 -2.79 9.96 -5.32
CA VAL A 152 -1.36 9.75 -5.06
C VAL A 152 -0.52 10.10 -6.30
N TYR A 153 -0.95 9.65 -7.48
CA TYR A 153 -0.27 9.96 -8.74
C TYR A 153 -0.25 11.46 -9.03
N ASP A 154 -1.36 12.15 -8.85
CA ASP A 154 -1.46 13.58 -9.11
C ASP A 154 -0.51 14.38 -8.21
N ILE A 155 -0.38 13.99 -6.93
CA ILE A 155 0.60 14.58 -6.00
C ILE A 155 2.03 14.28 -6.47
N LEU A 156 2.33 13.02 -6.85
CA LEU A 156 3.68 12.61 -7.25
C LEU A 156 4.10 13.20 -8.61
N SER A 157 3.16 13.47 -9.51
CA SER A 157 3.42 13.96 -10.87
C SER A 157 3.23 15.47 -11.04
N SER A 158 2.70 16.16 -10.01
CA SER A 158 2.56 17.61 -10.08
C SER A 158 3.94 18.25 -10.22
N ASP A 159 4.15 19.08 -11.26
CA ASP A 159 5.40 19.83 -11.42
C ASP A 159 5.63 20.72 -10.19
N ALA A 160 6.88 20.75 -9.70
CA ALA A 160 7.27 21.73 -8.70
C ALA A 160 7.13 23.12 -9.31
N PRO A 161 6.65 24.11 -8.56
CA PRO A 161 6.63 25.50 -9.02
C PRO A 161 8.03 26.04 -9.31
#